data_793f1540b630d4ba18ac8ee68680d561
#
_entry.id   793f1540b630d4ba18ac8ee68680d561
#
_cell.length_a   1.000
_cell.length_b   1.000
_cell.length_c   1.000
_cell.angle_alpha   90.00
_cell.angle_beta   90.00
_cell.angle_gamma   90.00
#
_symmetry.space_group_name_H-M   'P 1'
#
loop_
_entity.id
_entity.type
_entity.pdbx_description
1 polymer ?
#
loop_
_entity_poly.entity_id
_entity_poly.type
_entity_poly.pdbx_seq_one_letter_code
_entity_poly.pdbx_strand_id
1 'polypeptide(L)'
;MKHKRILAALCIGTVAMAGIAVGAASQSETSVTNNISTSIVNIDLETYTQEDDAVIPMDEDSGPLMLMPGMKISHIPRITNKAIDCYIRASVDITSKYEVERPITEEDISGFAEDWVQRGEYYYYTNVFRSNQSTDLFDTITVPAEWDTKYDKEDNVVDYYTMNDWDITVKIDAIQSENFNPDFESQTPWGEEGKDYEIQECIHEDGYDVTTFKAISDAELSVVYEGDSKKLIASPEDFFSGFATLTPGDSMDGTFTMKNDAEKEQAFYFKTEVLEPDNDLLDKMQLTITADGKQVYSGPLNSKDLKGYIELCKLEKGKDQKVNFQVSMPKELDNKYTLNTGKVKWYFKTVAEEKGTEKTAPVRTGDKLSVEAIIWAAVLVIAVVFLIVMKKKRK
;
A
#
# COMPACT_ATOMS: atom_id res chain seq x y z
N MET A 1 -57.55 -35.04 -0.94
CA MET A 1 -56.91 -34.27 0.14
C MET A 1 -56.16 -33.12 -0.51
N LYS A 2 -56.68 -31.89 -0.39
CA LYS A 2 -56.18 -30.70 -1.15
C LYS A 2 -55.45 -29.76 -0.19
N HIS A 3 -54.16 -29.56 -0.43
CA HIS A 3 -53.38 -28.53 0.27
C HIS A 3 -53.77 -27.15 -0.23
N LYS A 4 -54.31 -26.32 0.63
CA LYS A 4 -54.46 -24.87 0.38
C LYS A 4 -53.19 -24.15 0.84
N ARG A 5 -52.48 -23.59 -0.14
CA ARG A 5 -51.40 -22.63 0.10
C ARG A 5 -52.03 -21.27 0.44
N ILE A 6 -51.74 -20.74 1.59
CA ILE A 6 -52.09 -19.37 1.97
C ILE A 6 -50.94 -18.45 1.52
N LEU A 7 -51.23 -17.61 0.53
CA LEU A 7 -50.37 -16.53 0.09
C LEU A 7 -50.61 -15.34 1.02
N ALA A 8 -49.62 -15.00 1.85
CA ALA A 8 -49.65 -13.75 2.61
C ALA A 8 -49.18 -12.60 1.71
N ALA A 9 -50.09 -11.78 1.24
CA ALA A 9 -49.79 -10.55 0.55
C ALA A 9 -49.36 -9.47 1.57
N LEU A 10 -48.10 -9.05 1.51
CA LEU A 10 -47.58 -7.94 2.29
C LEU A 10 -48.02 -6.65 1.59
N CYS A 11 -49.10 -6.03 2.06
CA CYS A 11 -49.45 -4.67 1.65
C CYS A 11 -48.49 -3.67 2.31
N ILE A 12 -47.50 -3.21 1.57
CA ILE A 12 -46.71 -2.02 1.93
C ILE A 12 -47.62 -0.80 1.73
N GLY A 13 -48.20 -0.33 2.81
CA GLY A 13 -48.93 0.93 2.83
C GLY A 13 -47.91 2.08 2.73
N THR A 14 -47.81 2.71 1.59
CA THR A 14 -47.15 4.02 1.44
C THR A 14 -47.98 5.07 2.18
N VAL A 15 -47.56 5.37 3.42
CA VAL A 15 -48.04 6.56 4.10
C VAL A 15 -47.32 7.74 3.44
N ALA A 16 -48.03 8.46 2.58
CA ALA A 16 -47.61 9.74 2.14
C ALA A 16 -47.67 10.68 3.34
N MET A 17 -46.56 10.83 4.04
CA MET A 17 -46.37 11.94 4.97
C MET A 17 -46.13 13.18 4.15
N ALA A 18 -47.08 14.09 4.16
CA ALA A 18 -46.90 15.49 3.79
C ALA A 18 -45.86 16.02 4.79
N GLY A 19 -44.58 15.83 4.48
CA GLY A 19 -43.48 16.40 5.25
C GLY A 19 -43.45 17.87 5.07
N ILE A 20 -43.58 18.60 6.15
CA ILE A 20 -43.02 19.93 6.25
C ILE A 20 -41.56 19.74 5.83
N ALA A 21 -41.18 20.37 4.71
CA ALA A 21 -39.79 20.40 4.24
C ALA A 21 -38.96 21.24 5.23
N VAL A 22 -38.58 20.65 6.34
CA VAL A 22 -37.35 21.05 7.02
C VAL A 22 -36.26 20.70 6.03
N GLY A 23 -35.59 21.72 5.48
CA GLY A 23 -34.57 21.53 4.47
C GLY A 23 -33.61 20.48 4.96
N ALA A 24 -33.61 19.31 4.33
CA ALA A 24 -32.66 18.26 4.65
C ALA A 24 -31.29 18.83 4.29
N ALA A 25 -30.44 19.06 5.29
CA ALA A 25 -29.07 19.44 5.06
C ALA A 25 -28.45 18.41 4.11
N SER A 26 -27.94 18.85 2.97
CA SER A 26 -27.31 17.92 2.04
C SER A 26 -26.06 17.36 2.72
N GLN A 27 -26.00 16.06 2.88
CA GLN A 27 -24.83 15.37 3.39
C GLN A 27 -24.32 14.38 2.33
N SER A 28 -23.02 14.22 2.28
CA SER A 28 -22.37 13.23 1.44
C SER A 28 -21.22 12.60 2.21
N GLU A 29 -20.92 11.36 1.89
CA GLU A 29 -19.86 10.59 2.53
C GLU A 29 -19.05 9.86 1.46
N THR A 30 -17.74 9.78 1.66
CA THR A 30 -16.80 8.97 0.88
C THR A 30 -15.78 8.31 1.81
N SER A 31 -14.99 7.40 1.28
CA SER A 31 -13.94 6.76 2.06
C SER A 31 -12.76 6.34 1.20
N VAL A 32 -11.59 6.29 1.81
CA VAL A 32 -10.36 5.70 1.26
C VAL A 32 -9.92 4.56 2.16
N THR A 33 -9.32 3.52 1.58
CA THR A 33 -8.75 2.40 2.34
C THR A 33 -7.25 2.51 2.27
N ASN A 34 -6.62 2.78 3.42
CA ASN A 34 -5.20 2.98 3.53
C ASN A 34 -4.53 1.71 4.03
N ASN A 35 -3.48 1.29 3.35
CA ASN A 35 -2.66 0.14 3.70
C ASN A 35 -1.40 0.62 4.42
N ILE A 36 -1.09 -0.01 5.54
CA ILE A 36 0.10 0.27 6.34
C ILE A 36 0.91 -1.02 6.44
N SER A 37 2.18 -0.96 6.08
CA SER A 37 3.13 -2.05 6.27
C SER A 37 4.23 -1.63 7.23
N THR A 38 4.67 -2.56 8.09
CA THR A 38 5.73 -2.34 9.08
C THR A 38 6.98 -3.14 8.78
N SER A 39 7.09 -3.67 7.58
CA SER A 39 8.24 -4.46 7.16
C SER A 39 8.97 -3.79 6.02
N ILE A 40 10.26 -3.74 6.12
CA ILE A 40 11.14 -3.47 4.99
C ILE A 40 11.26 -4.72 4.10
N VAL A 41 11.57 -4.51 2.84
CA VAL A 41 12.04 -5.60 1.96
C VAL A 41 13.35 -6.13 2.54
N ASN A 42 13.47 -7.44 2.62
CA ASN A 42 14.70 -8.10 3.09
C ASN A 42 15.05 -9.21 2.10
N ILE A 43 16.14 -8.99 1.39
CA ILE A 43 16.66 -9.91 0.38
C ILE A 43 17.97 -10.47 0.89
N ASP A 44 18.10 -11.78 0.78
CA ASP A 44 19.29 -12.53 1.06
C ASP A 44 19.84 -13.11 -0.25
N LEU A 45 21.14 -13.05 -0.45
CA LEU A 45 21.82 -13.56 -1.62
C LEU A 45 22.94 -14.52 -1.19
N GLU A 46 22.88 -15.73 -1.69
CA GLU A 46 23.90 -16.75 -1.47
C GLU A 46 24.37 -17.31 -2.83
N THR A 47 25.66 -17.60 -2.95
CA THR A 47 26.19 -18.25 -4.14
C THR A 47 26.18 -19.75 -3.99
N TYR A 48 25.69 -20.44 -5.01
CA TYR A 48 25.66 -21.91 -5.13
C TYR A 48 26.48 -22.38 -6.33
N THR A 49 26.84 -23.64 -6.30
CA THR A 49 27.50 -24.33 -7.42
C THR A 49 26.81 -25.67 -7.68
N GLN A 50 26.93 -26.14 -8.91
CA GLN A 50 26.48 -27.47 -9.31
C GLN A 50 27.60 -28.48 -9.11
N GLU A 51 27.40 -29.45 -8.25
CA GLU A 51 28.28 -30.61 -8.10
C GLU A 51 27.49 -31.88 -8.45
N ASP A 52 27.93 -32.60 -9.46
CA ASP A 52 27.19 -33.72 -10.05
C ASP A 52 25.72 -33.37 -10.35
N ASP A 53 24.78 -34.00 -9.64
CA ASP A 53 23.33 -33.76 -9.78
C ASP A 53 22.77 -32.86 -8.67
N ALA A 54 23.62 -32.25 -7.79
CA ALA A 54 23.19 -31.45 -6.66
C ALA A 54 23.65 -29.99 -6.78
N VAL A 55 22.77 -29.06 -6.43
CA VAL A 55 23.11 -27.64 -6.25
C VAL A 55 23.39 -27.44 -4.76
N ILE A 56 24.62 -27.05 -4.44
CA ILE A 56 25.11 -26.86 -3.07
C ILE A 56 25.65 -25.45 -2.87
N PRO A 57 25.65 -24.91 -1.64
CA PRO A 57 26.31 -23.64 -1.35
C PRO A 57 27.78 -23.68 -1.79
N MET A 58 28.26 -22.63 -2.39
CA MET A 58 29.65 -22.52 -2.81
C MET A 58 30.53 -22.41 -1.58
N ASP A 59 31.55 -23.30 -1.49
CA ASP A 59 32.51 -23.27 -0.39
C ASP A 59 33.64 -22.30 -0.70
N GLU A 60 33.69 -21.19 0.03
CA GLU A 60 34.71 -20.15 -0.11
C GLU A 60 36.12 -20.64 0.25
N ASP A 61 36.22 -21.71 1.03
CA ASP A 61 37.49 -22.31 1.46
C ASP A 61 38.05 -23.35 0.45
N SER A 62 37.34 -23.62 -0.66
CA SER A 62 37.71 -24.68 -1.62
C SER A 62 38.99 -24.40 -2.41
N GLY A 63 39.66 -23.27 -2.19
CA GLY A 63 40.88 -22.86 -2.86
C GLY A 63 40.66 -22.29 -4.27
N PRO A 64 41.68 -21.68 -4.87
CA PRO A 64 41.52 -20.98 -6.13
C PRO A 64 41.27 -21.97 -7.30
N LEU A 65 40.12 -21.85 -7.96
CA LEU A 65 39.83 -22.56 -9.19
C LEU A 65 40.67 -22.01 -10.34
N MET A 66 41.48 -22.88 -10.98
CA MET A 66 42.23 -22.49 -12.19
C MET A 66 41.26 -22.34 -13.36
N LEU A 67 41.34 -21.21 -14.06
CA LEU A 67 40.52 -20.89 -15.23
C LEU A 67 41.21 -21.36 -16.52
N MET A 68 40.54 -22.14 -17.30
CA MET A 68 41.04 -22.60 -18.62
C MET A 68 40.17 -22.04 -19.74
N PRO A 69 40.78 -21.70 -20.89
CA PRO A 69 40.03 -21.21 -22.06
C PRO A 69 38.85 -22.12 -22.43
N GLY A 70 37.66 -21.54 -22.57
CA GLY A 70 36.44 -22.25 -22.87
C GLY A 70 35.83 -23.05 -21.71
N MET A 71 36.40 -22.99 -20.51
CA MET A 71 35.88 -23.69 -19.31
C MET A 71 34.53 -23.08 -18.93
N LYS A 72 33.60 -23.94 -18.55
CA LYS A 72 32.32 -23.54 -17.95
C LYS A 72 32.40 -23.72 -16.43
N ILE A 73 32.03 -22.69 -15.72
CA ILE A 73 32.04 -22.64 -14.27
C ILE A 73 30.61 -22.52 -13.78
N SER A 74 30.20 -23.42 -12.91
CA SER A 74 28.93 -23.25 -12.21
C SER A 74 29.05 -22.14 -11.17
N HIS A 75 28.20 -21.13 -11.29
CA HIS A 75 28.12 -20.01 -10.38
C HIS A 75 26.67 -19.55 -10.34
N ILE A 76 25.97 -19.84 -9.27
CA ILE A 76 24.52 -19.71 -9.17
C ILE A 76 24.17 -18.72 -8.06
N PRO A 77 24.00 -17.42 -8.36
CA PRO A 77 23.49 -16.46 -7.38
C PRO A 77 22.02 -16.77 -7.08
N ARG A 78 21.75 -17.24 -5.87
CA ARG A 78 20.40 -17.52 -5.37
C ARG A 78 19.91 -16.40 -4.49
N ILE A 79 18.82 -15.79 -4.92
CA ILE A 79 18.17 -14.67 -4.27
C ILE A 79 16.99 -15.22 -3.47
N THR A 80 16.88 -14.85 -2.18
CA THR A 80 15.79 -15.28 -1.30
C THR A 80 15.11 -14.10 -0.65
N ASN A 81 13.80 -14.00 -0.80
CA ASN A 81 13.01 -12.98 -0.10
C ASN A 81 12.71 -13.46 1.33
N LYS A 82 13.22 -12.77 2.33
CA LYS A 82 13.02 -13.09 3.76
C LYS A 82 11.89 -12.30 4.42
N ALA A 83 11.23 -11.39 3.68
CA ALA A 83 10.25 -10.47 4.26
C ALA A 83 8.95 -10.37 3.45
N ILE A 84 8.55 -9.19 3.04
CA ILE A 84 7.29 -8.95 2.33
C ILE A 84 7.40 -9.21 0.83
N ASP A 85 6.25 -9.38 0.17
CA ASP A 85 6.18 -9.50 -1.28
C ASP A 85 6.75 -8.24 -1.94
N CYS A 86 7.64 -8.42 -2.94
CA CYS A 86 8.35 -7.33 -3.61
C CYS A 86 8.50 -7.63 -5.11
N TYR A 87 8.97 -6.64 -5.85
CA TYR A 87 9.60 -6.81 -7.14
C TYR A 87 11.10 -6.66 -6.97
N ILE A 88 11.87 -7.42 -7.75
CA ILE A 88 13.33 -7.36 -7.75
C ILE A 88 13.87 -7.18 -9.17
N ARG A 89 15.02 -6.51 -9.26
CA ARG A 89 15.87 -6.49 -10.44
C ARG A 89 17.31 -6.69 -10.01
N ALA A 90 18.12 -7.22 -10.90
CA ALA A 90 19.53 -7.50 -10.64
C ALA A 90 20.41 -6.84 -11.71
N SER A 91 21.62 -6.46 -11.34
CA SER A 91 22.72 -6.19 -12.26
C SER A 91 23.94 -6.98 -11.82
N VAL A 92 24.82 -7.30 -12.78
CA VAL A 92 26.03 -8.07 -12.54
C VAL A 92 27.22 -7.21 -12.94
N ASP A 93 28.13 -7.00 -12.02
CA ASP A 93 29.38 -6.28 -12.25
C ASP A 93 30.55 -7.26 -12.16
N ILE A 94 31.34 -7.36 -13.23
CA ILE A 94 32.48 -8.28 -13.30
C ILE A 94 33.73 -7.45 -13.51
N THR A 95 34.65 -7.52 -12.53
CA THR A 95 35.92 -6.83 -12.60
C THR A 95 37.08 -7.80 -12.45
N SER A 96 38.19 -7.51 -13.12
CA SER A 96 39.42 -8.26 -13.01
C SER A 96 40.45 -7.51 -12.19
N LYS A 97 41.20 -8.23 -11.36
CA LYS A 97 42.36 -7.68 -10.63
C LYS A 97 43.53 -7.33 -11.55
N TYR A 98 43.53 -7.86 -12.76
CA TYR A 98 44.56 -7.65 -13.76
C TYR A 98 43.97 -7.12 -15.05
N GLU A 99 44.81 -6.41 -15.83
CA GLU A 99 44.46 -5.99 -17.19
C GLU A 99 44.47 -7.24 -18.11
N VAL A 100 43.33 -7.57 -18.71
CA VAL A 100 43.13 -8.70 -19.59
C VAL A 100 42.60 -8.21 -20.91
N GLU A 101 43.17 -8.68 -22.03
CA GLU A 101 42.79 -8.26 -23.39
C GLU A 101 41.30 -8.56 -23.68
N ARG A 102 40.80 -9.73 -23.25
CA ARG A 102 39.40 -10.14 -23.34
C ARG A 102 38.89 -10.50 -21.94
N PRO A 103 38.34 -9.56 -21.16
CA PRO A 103 37.83 -9.85 -19.85
C PRO A 103 36.56 -10.73 -19.92
N ILE A 104 36.26 -11.43 -18.84
CA ILE A 104 34.94 -12.02 -18.63
C ILE A 104 33.94 -10.86 -18.50
N THR A 105 32.82 -10.96 -19.17
CA THR A 105 31.76 -9.95 -19.19
C THR A 105 30.40 -10.62 -19.04
N GLU A 106 29.33 -9.82 -18.95
CA GLU A 106 27.96 -10.34 -18.91
C GLU A 106 27.61 -11.24 -20.13
N GLU A 107 28.27 -11.05 -21.28
CA GLU A 107 28.08 -11.89 -22.48
C GLU A 107 28.54 -13.34 -22.27
N ASP A 108 29.42 -13.58 -21.28
CA ASP A 108 29.95 -14.89 -20.92
C ASP A 108 29.08 -15.61 -19.89
N ILE A 109 28.01 -14.94 -19.40
CA ILE A 109 27.04 -15.50 -18.46
C ILE A 109 25.90 -16.17 -19.25
N SER A 110 25.45 -17.31 -18.76
CA SER A 110 24.35 -18.06 -19.35
C SER A 110 23.54 -18.80 -18.28
N GLY A 111 22.39 -19.37 -18.71
CA GLY A 111 21.50 -20.10 -17.80
C GLY A 111 20.63 -19.19 -16.93
N PHE A 112 20.27 -18.02 -17.43
CA PHE A 112 19.28 -17.17 -16.77
C PHE A 112 17.95 -17.91 -16.67
N ALA A 113 17.32 -17.87 -15.48
CA ALA A 113 16.02 -18.49 -15.30
C ALA A 113 14.93 -17.77 -16.13
N GLU A 114 13.89 -18.51 -16.54
CA GLU A 114 12.87 -18.05 -17.50
C GLU A 114 12.09 -16.82 -17.01
N ASP A 115 11.98 -16.63 -15.70
CA ASP A 115 11.26 -15.51 -15.09
C ASP A 115 12.02 -14.16 -15.12
N TRP A 116 13.27 -14.17 -15.60
CA TRP A 116 14.10 -12.98 -15.72
C TRP A 116 14.11 -12.42 -17.13
N VAL A 117 13.91 -11.12 -17.27
CA VAL A 117 13.97 -10.40 -18.55
C VAL A 117 15.00 -9.27 -18.47
N GLN A 118 15.92 -9.21 -19.41
CA GLN A 118 16.87 -8.12 -19.50
C GLN A 118 16.22 -6.88 -20.12
N ARG A 119 16.40 -5.71 -19.47
CA ARG A 119 16.06 -4.40 -20.01
C ARG A 119 17.18 -3.42 -19.62
N GLY A 120 17.91 -2.93 -20.61
CA GLY A 120 19.10 -2.12 -20.36
C GLY A 120 20.17 -2.89 -19.59
N GLU A 121 20.64 -2.29 -18.51
CA GLU A 121 21.67 -2.86 -17.61
C GLU A 121 21.11 -3.79 -16.55
N TYR A 122 19.78 -3.97 -16.48
CA TYR A 122 19.13 -4.75 -15.43
C TYR A 122 18.44 -6.00 -15.98
N TYR A 123 18.45 -7.04 -15.15
CA TYR A 123 17.61 -8.23 -15.26
C TYR A 123 16.45 -8.07 -14.30
N TYR A 124 15.22 -8.08 -14.80
CA TYR A 124 13.99 -7.91 -14.00
C TYR A 124 13.31 -9.24 -13.79
N TYR A 125 13.01 -9.57 -12.53
CA TYR A 125 12.14 -10.70 -12.23
C TYR A 125 10.69 -10.32 -12.51
N THR A 126 10.04 -11.00 -13.44
CA THR A 126 8.77 -10.55 -14.04
C THR A 126 7.53 -10.83 -13.20
N ASN A 127 7.68 -11.59 -12.11
CA ASN A 127 6.60 -11.92 -11.20
C ASN A 127 6.76 -11.19 -9.86
N VAL A 128 5.69 -11.16 -9.05
CA VAL A 128 5.82 -10.77 -7.65
C VAL A 128 6.69 -11.79 -6.93
N PHE A 129 7.80 -11.35 -6.37
CA PHE A 129 8.73 -12.16 -5.59
C PHE A 129 8.20 -12.27 -4.16
N ARG A 130 7.59 -13.43 -3.87
CA ARG A 130 6.83 -13.62 -2.63
C ARG A 130 7.72 -13.86 -1.45
N SER A 131 7.20 -13.57 -0.25
CA SER A 131 7.84 -13.92 1.02
C SER A 131 8.26 -15.39 1.07
N ASN A 132 9.49 -15.64 1.49
CA ASN A 132 10.15 -16.96 1.55
C ASN A 132 10.29 -17.68 0.19
N GLN A 133 10.17 -16.97 -0.92
CA GLN A 133 10.48 -17.48 -2.24
C GLN A 133 11.98 -17.31 -2.52
N SER A 134 12.56 -18.27 -3.26
CA SER A 134 13.92 -18.17 -3.80
C SER A 134 13.88 -18.28 -5.32
N THR A 135 14.84 -17.62 -5.98
CA THR A 135 15.08 -17.73 -7.42
C THR A 135 16.56 -17.66 -7.70
N ASP A 136 17.01 -18.35 -8.73
CA ASP A 136 18.39 -18.28 -9.22
C ASP A 136 18.45 -17.22 -10.34
N LEU A 137 19.50 -16.42 -10.39
CA LEU A 137 19.64 -15.42 -11.44
C LEU A 137 20.17 -16.06 -12.73
N PHE A 138 21.30 -16.73 -12.63
CA PHE A 138 21.93 -17.50 -13.72
C PHE A 138 22.66 -18.72 -13.14
N ASP A 139 23.24 -19.59 -14.00
CA ASP A 139 23.88 -20.81 -13.51
C ASP A 139 25.33 -21.03 -13.98
N THR A 140 25.75 -20.36 -15.06
CA THR A 140 27.02 -20.66 -15.71
C THR A 140 27.76 -19.40 -16.16
N ILE A 141 29.07 -19.37 -15.88
CA ILE A 141 30.02 -18.41 -16.46
C ILE A 141 30.96 -19.19 -17.38
N THR A 142 31.16 -18.69 -18.60
CA THR A 142 32.07 -19.31 -19.57
C THR A 142 33.33 -18.49 -19.68
N VAL A 143 34.49 -19.11 -19.43
CA VAL A 143 35.78 -18.46 -19.62
C VAL A 143 36.00 -18.23 -21.12
N PRO A 144 36.42 -17.02 -21.55
CA PRO A 144 36.68 -16.74 -22.98
C PRO A 144 37.63 -17.77 -23.60
N ALA A 145 37.22 -18.33 -24.75
CA ALA A 145 38.01 -19.36 -25.43
C ALA A 145 39.30 -18.79 -26.07
N GLU A 146 39.36 -17.49 -26.23
CA GLU A 146 40.51 -16.75 -26.81
C GLU A 146 41.66 -16.58 -25.81
N TRP A 147 41.48 -16.91 -24.54
CA TRP A 147 42.53 -16.79 -23.56
C TRP A 147 43.70 -17.69 -23.90
N ASP A 148 44.93 -17.17 -23.81
CA ASP A 148 46.14 -17.91 -24.07
C ASP A 148 46.72 -18.49 -22.78
N THR A 149 46.80 -19.82 -22.72
CA THR A 149 47.41 -20.53 -21.59
C THR A 149 48.88 -20.77 -21.90
N LYS A 150 49.77 -20.23 -21.10
CA LYS A 150 51.23 -20.42 -21.27
C LYS A 150 51.68 -21.73 -20.64
N TYR A 151 52.47 -22.47 -21.42
CA TYR A 151 53.04 -23.74 -21.04
C TYR A 151 54.60 -23.62 -21.01
N ASP A 152 55.22 -24.38 -20.13
CA ASP A 152 56.68 -24.55 -20.13
C ASP A 152 57.09 -25.59 -21.18
N LYS A 153 58.42 -25.90 -21.23
CA LYS A 153 58.98 -26.87 -22.20
C LYS A 153 58.60 -28.30 -21.89
N GLU A 154 57.99 -28.56 -20.74
CA GLU A 154 57.58 -29.87 -20.24
C GLU A 154 56.03 -30.01 -20.28
N ASP A 155 55.33 -29.10 -21.00
CA ASP A 155 53.87 -29.01 -21.13
C ASP A 155 53.15 -28.73 -19.81
N ASN A 156 53.85 -28.17 -18.78
CA ASN A 156 53.15 -27.69 -17.60
C ASN A 156 52.64 -26.25 -17.79
N VAL A 157 51.49 -25.98 -17.23
CA VAL A 157 50.92 -24.60 -17.19
C VAL A 157 51.79 -23.73 -16.29
N VAL A 158 52.34 -22.65 -16.82
CA VAL A 158 53.22 -21.72 -16.10
C VAL A 158 52.59 -20.36 -15.87
N ASP A 159 51.48 -20.07 -16.55
CA ASP A 159 50.74 -18.81 -16.41
C ASP A 159 49.25 -19.06 -16.62
N TYR A 160 48.41 -18.75 -15.67
CA TYR A 160 46.98 -18.97 -15.71
C TYR A 160 46.28 -17.98 -14.80
N TYR A 161 45.00 -17.73 -15.08
CA TYR A 161 44.10 -17.01 -14.21
C TYR A 161 43.40 -17.97 -13.25
N THR A 162 43.03 -17.47 -12.09
CA THR A 162 42.18 -18.17 -11.12
C THR A 162 40.88 -17.43 -10.94
N MET A 163 39.86 -18.10 -10.40
CA MET A 163 38.58 -17.44 -10.11
C MET A 163 38.76 -16.27 -9.12
N ASN A 164 39.74 -16.35 -8.22
CA ASN A 164 40.06 -15.31 -7.25
C ASN A 164 40.66 -14.03 -7.89
N ASP A 165 40.99 -14.04 -9.17
CA ASP A 165 41.46 -12.89 -9.91
C ASP A 165 40.32 -12.01 -10.46
N TRP A 166 39.08 -12.46 -10.25
CA TRP A 166 37.84 -11.82 -10.70
C TRP A 166 36.95 -11.53 -9.49
N ASP A 167 36.37 -10.35 -9.48
CA ASP A 167 35.31 -10.00 -8.54
C ASP A 167 34.00 -9.96 -9.32
N ILE A 168 33.06 -10.81 -8.94
CA ILE A 168 31.71 -10.88 -9.52
C ILE A 168 30.76 -10.39 -8.44
N THR A 169 30.25 -9.18 -8.64
CA THR A 169 29.31 -8.55 -7.73
C THR A 169 27.91 -8.57 -8.33
N VAL A 170 26.99 -9.21 -7.64
CA VAL A 170 25.56 -9.16 -7.99
C VAL A 170 24.92 -8.08 -7.14
N LYS A 171 24.29 -7.11 -7.81
CA LYS A 171 23.55 -6.02 -7.16
C LYS A 171 22.07 -6.30 -7.30
N ILE A 172 21.34 -6.30 -6.20
CA ILE A 172 19.90 -6.53 -6.17
C ILE A 172 19.20 -5.24 -5.74
N ASP A 173 18.32 -4.77 -6.59
CA ASP A 173 17.37 -3.72 -6.27
C ASP A 173 16.02 -4.36 -5.95
N ALA A 174 15.38 -3.92 -4.88
CA ALA A 174 14.09 -4.44 -4.47
C ALA A 174 13.12 -3.34 -4.06
N ILE A 175 11.86 -3.48 -4.46
CA ILE A 175 10.78 -2.55 -4.14
C ILE A 175 9.54 -3.32 -3.72
N GLN A 176 8.86 -2.89 -2.65
CA GLN A 176 7.63 -3.56 -2.23
C GLN A 176 6.61 -3.62 -3.37
N SER A 177 5.90 -4.75 -3.49
CA SER A 177 4.92 -4.93 -4.57
C SER A 177 3.61 -4.18 -4.33
N GLU A 178 3.32 -3.80 -3.10
CA GLU A 178 2.11 -3.06 -2.79
C GLU A 178 2.19 -1.63 -3.34
N ASN A 179 1.19 -1.24 -4.13
CA ASN A 179 1.11 0.07 -4.80
C ASN A 179 2.20 0.36 -5.84
N PHE A 180 2.93 -0.66 -6.29
CA PHE A 180 3.91 -0.57 -7.36
C PHE A 180 3.56 -1.53 -8.50
N ASN A 181 3.49 -1.03 -9.72
CA ASN A 181 3.06 -1.80 -10.90
C ASN A 181 4.07 -1.61 -12.03
N PRO A 182 5.11 -2.45 -12.12
CA PRO A 182 6.10 -2.36 -13.19
C PRO A 182 5.50 -2.71 -14.56
N ASP A 183 5.96 -2.00 -15.59
CA ASP A 183 5.63 -2.31 -17.00
C ASP A 183 6.79 -3.05 -17.66
N PHE A 184 6.77 -4.38 -17.62
CA PHE A 184 7.85 -5.21 -18.17
C PHE A 184 7.97 -5.16 -19.71
N GLU A 185 7.03 -4.55 -20.41
CA GLU A 185 7.14 -4.28 -21.85
C GLU A 185 7.95 -2.99 -22.12
N SER A 186 8.08 -2.11 -21.12
CA SER A 186 8.88 -0.91 -21.19
C SER A 186 10.39 -1.21 -21.18
N GLN A 187 11.21 -0.27 -21.71
CA GLN A 187 12.66 -0.32 -21.55
C GLN A 187 13.10 0.03 -20.13
N THR A 188 12.25 0.71 -19.37
CA THR A 188 12.44 1.07 -17.97
C THR A 188 11.24 0.58 -17.16
N PRO A 189 11.14 -0.72 -16.86
CA PRO A 189 9.97 -1.33 -16.22
C PRO A 189 9.53 -0.67 -14.91
N TRP A 190 10.48 -0.15 -14.14
CA TRP A 190 10.21 0.53 -12.87
C TRP A 190 10.01 2.05 -13.02
N GLY A 191 10.21 2.62 -14.23
CA GLY A 191 10.23 4.06 -14.45
C GLY A 191 11.60 4.68 -14.15
N GLU A 192 11.60 5.90 -13.59
CA GLU A 192 12.80 6.72 -13.35
C GLU A 192 13.00 6.94 -11.85
N GLU A 193 14.24 6.74 -11.37
CA GLU A 193 14.63 7.06 -9.99
C GLU A 193 14.49 8.57 -9.71
N GLY A 194 14.01 8.91 -8.53
CA GLY A 194 13.72 10.28 -8.12
C GLY A 194 12.40 10.83 -8.67
N LYS A 195 11.69 10.06 -9.49
CA LYS A 195 10.39 10.43 -10.05
C LYS A 195 9.31 9.38 -9.74
N ASP A 196 9.57 8.14 -10.09
CA ASP A 196 8.62 7.04 -9.90
C ASP A 196 8.95 6.21 -8.65
N TYR A 197 10.23 6.20 -8.24
CA TYR A 197 10.72 5.55 -7.03
C TYR A 197 11.98 6.25 -6.50
N GLU A 198 12.30 6.06 -5.23
CA GLU A 198 13.53 6.59 -4.59
C GLU A 198 14.14 5.56 -3.64
N ILE A 199 15.45 5.70 -3.37
CA ILE A 199 16.19 4.82 -2.46
C ILE A 199 15.62 4.94 -1.04
N GLN A 200 15.38 3.80 -0.41
CA GLN A 200 15.00 3.68 0.99
C GLN A 200 16.21 3.29 1.86
N GLU A 201 16.94 2.24 1.48
CA GLU A 201 18.07 1.71 2.21
C GLU A 201 19.06 1.04 1.26
N CYS A 202 20.36 1.09 1.59
CA CYS A 202 21.41 0.35 0.90
C CYS A 202 22.14 -0.52 1.93
N ILE A 203 22.26 -1.82 1.66
CA ILE A 203 22.98 -2.79 2.45
C ILE A 203 24.14 -3.30 1.60
N HIS A 204 25.37 -3.20 2.13
CA HIS A 204 26.58 -3.72 1.49
C HIS A 204 27.09 -4.89 2.34
N GLU A 205 27.19 -6.04 1.73
CA GLU A 205 27.79 -7.23 2.32
C GLU A 205 28.85 -7.82 1.39
N ASP A 206 29.72 -8.70 1.89
CA ASP A 206 30.78 -9.29 1.09
C ASP A 206 30.17 -10.09 -0.10
N GLY A 207 30.44 -9.62 -1.32
CA GLY A 207 30.01 -10.26 -2.57
C GLY A 207 28.68 -9.82 -3.14
N TYR A 208 27.88 -9.01 -2.44
CA TYR A 208 26.65 -8.49 -2.98
C TYR A 208 26.17 -7.16 -2.36
N ASP A 209 25.42 -6.40 -3.14
CA ASP A 209 24.78 -5.17 -2.73
C ASP A 209 23.26 -5.33 -2.83
N VAL A 210 22.53 -4.93 -1.80
CA VAL A 210 21.08 -4.86 -1.83
C VAL A 210 20.63 -3.42 -1.62
N THR A 211 19.90 -2.87 -2.59
CA THR A 211 19.26 -1.57 -2.47
C THR A 211 17.75 -1.74 -2.43
N THR A 212 17.12 -1.23 -1.38
CA THR A 212 15.68 -1.19 -1.29
C THR A 212 15.15 0.17 -1.70
N PHE A 213 14.02 0.17 -2.40
CA PHE A 213 13.36 1.36 -2.92
C PHE A 213 11.93 1.45 -2.42
N LYS A 214 11.41 2.67 -2.41
CA LYS A 214 9.98 2.95 -2.24
C LYS A 214 9.42 3.65 -3.46
N ALA A 215 8.17 3.35 -3.80
CA ALA A 215 7.45 4.06 -4.86
C ALA A 215 7.19 5.52 -4.46
N ILE A 216 7.30 6.43 -5.43
CA ILE A 216 6.88 7.82 -5.29
C ILE A 216 5.47 7.94 -5.87
N SER A 217 4.54 8.48 -5.09
CA SER A 217 3.21 8.78 -5.58
C SER A 217 3.11 10.26 -5.95
N ASP A 218 2.93 10.53 -7.23
CA ASP A 218 2.63 11.87 -7.73
C ASP A 218 1.15 12.26 -7.53
N ALA A 219 0.34 11.36 -7.00
CA ALA A 219 -1.07 11.60 -6.82
C ALA A 219 -1.32 12.69 -5.78
N GLU A 220 -1.90 13.79 -6.19
CA GLU A 220 -2.35 14.83 -5.28
C GLU A 220 -3.49 14.31 -4.42
N LEU A 221 -3.24 14.21 -3.10
CA LEU A 221 -4.26 13.76 -2.16
C LEU A 221 -5.34 14.82 -2.04
N SER A 222 -6.59 14.45 -2.29
CA SER A 222 -7.70 15.39 -2.27
C SER A 222 -9.01 14.81 -1.76
N VAL A 223 -9.84 15.67 -1.16
CA VAL A 223 -11.24 15.40 -0.78
C VAL A 223 -12.09 16.54 -1.28
N VAL A 224 -12.83 16.32 -2.36
CA VAL A 224 -13.59 17.36 -3.06
C VAL A 224 -15.09 17.11 -2.93
N TYR A 225 -15.85 18.09 -2.49
CA TYR A 225 -17.31 18.06 -2.56
C TYR A 225 -17.80 18.77 -3.82
N GLU A 226 -18.30 17.99 -4.77
CA GLU A 226 -18.89 18.47 -6.01
C GLU A 226 -20.33 18.89 -5.76
N GLY A 227 -20.58 20.19 -5.77
CA GLY A 227 -21.90 20.75 -5.47
C GLY A 227 -23.01 20.33 -6.43
N ASP A 228 -22.71 20.22 -7.72
CA ASP A 228 -23.68 19.86 -8.76
C ASP A 228 -24.11 18.40 -8.65
N SER A 229 -23.18 17.50 -8.42
CA SER A 229 -23.45 16.06 -8.25
C SER A 229 -23.87 15.70 -6.83
N LYS A 230 -23.65 16.58 -5.86
CA LYS A 230 -23.80 16.36 -4.42
C LYS A 230 -22.99 15.15 -3.93
N LYS A 231 -21.82 14.95 -4.50
CA LYS A 231 -20.91 13.85 -4.18
C LYS A 231 -19.66 14.38 -3.50
N LEU A 232 -19.19 13.64 -2.51
CA LEU A 232 -17.88 13.79 -1.92
C LEU A 232 -16.96 12.75 -2.55
N ILE A 233 -15.84 13.17 -3.09
CA ILE A 233 -14.86 12.34 -3.79
C ILE A 233 -13.53 12.48 -3.07
N ALA A 234 -12.92 11.36 -2.72
CA ALA A 234 -11.55 11.30 -2.21
C ALA A 234 -10.66 10.63 -3.26
N SER A 235 -9.46 11.14 -3.48
CA SER A 235 -8.49 10.62 -4.44
C SER A 235 -7.08 10.78 -3.88
N PRO A 236 -6.19 9.79 -4.06
CA PRO A 236 -6.44 8.44 -4.59
C PRO A 236 -7.26 7.56 -3.64
N GLU A 237 -7.52 6.31 -4.03
CA GLU A 237 -8.25 5.34 -3.19
C GLU A 237 -7.47 4.88 -1.95
N ASP A 238 -6.14 5.05 -1.96
CA ASP A 238 -5.24 4.84 -0.82
C ASP A 238 -4.33 6.06 -0.66
N PHE A 239 -4.49 6.79 0.45
CA PHE A 239 -3.67 7.96 0.76
C PHE A 239 -2.24 7.59 1.20
N PHE A 240 -2.01 6.32 1.52
CA PHE A 240 -0.69 5.84 1.96
C PHE A 240 0.08 5.14 0.84
N SER A 241 -0.48 5.06 -0.36
CA SER A 241 0.11 4.35 -1.49
C SER A 241 1.51 4.81 -1.92
N GLY A 242 1.91 6.02 -1.57
CA GLY A 242 3.25 6.55 -1.85
C GLY A 242 4.20 6.55 -0.66
N PHE A 243 3.80 5.95 0.47
CA PHE A 243 4.64 5.97 1.65
C PHE A 243 5.42 4.66 1.81
N ALA A 244 6.66 4.81 2.31
CA ALA A 244 7.49 3.68 2.70
C ALA A 244 6.85 2.90 3.87
N THR A 245 7.30 1.67 4.03
CA THR A 245 7.02 0.89 5.23
C THR A 245 7.55 1.60 6.47
N LEU A 246 6.82 1.50 7.58
CA LEU A 246 7.20 2.12 8.84
C LEU A 246 7.92 1.13 9.74
N THR A 247 9.05 1.56 10.30
CA THR A 247 9.75 0.86 11.37
C THR A 247 9.57 1.59 12.71
N PRO A 248 9.81 0.92 13.87
CA PRO A 248 9.71 1.57 15.17
C PRO A 248 10.53 2.86 15.25
N GLY A 249 9.86 3.97 15.50
CA GLY A 249 10.43 5.32 15.53
C GLY A 249 10.22 6.15 14.28
N ASP A 250 9.71 5.57 13.22
CA ASP A 250 9.41 6.30 11.99
C ASP A 250 8.08 7.04 12.04
N SER A 251 7.97 8.03 11.16
CA SER A 251 6.73 8.72 10.87
C SER A 251 6.58 8.96 9.36
N MET A 252 5.34 8.93 8.89
CA MET A 252 4.97 9.42 7.58
C MET A 252 4.12 10.67 7.72
N ASP A 253 4.44 11.68 6.94
CA ASP A 253 3.73 12.96 6.89
C ASP A 253 3.08 13.11 5.52
N GLY A 254 1.82 13.51 5.50
CA GLY A 254 1.09 13.75 4.28
C GLY A 254 0.18 14.98 4.39
N THR A 255 -0.24 15.46 3.24
CA THR A 255 -1.17 16.59 3.15
C THR A 255 -2.23 16.26 2.12
N PHE A 256 -3.49 16.40 2.47
CA PHE A 256 -4.57 16.36 1.50
C PHE A 256 -5.31 17.69 1.42
N THR A 257 -5.77 18.02 0.23
CA THR A 257 -6.53 19.24 -0.01
C THR A 257 -8.02 18.94 0.10
N MET A 258 -8.72 19.64 1.00
CA MET A 258 -10.17 19.62 1.09
C MET A 258 -10.73 20.77 0.28
N LYS A 259 -11.75 20.53 -0.55
CA LYS A 259 -12.34 21.54 -1.43
C LYS A 259 -13.86 21.50 -1.40
N ASN A 260 -14.48 22.68 -1.39
CA ASN A 260 -15.91 22.85 -1.49
C ASN A 260 -16.30 23.53 -2.81
N ASP A 261 -16.78 22.76 -3.78
CA ASP A 261 -17.29 23.28 -5.05
C ASP A 261 -18.82 23.53 -5.03
N ALA A 262 -19.47 23.46 -3.84
CA ALA A 262 -20.88 23.73 -3.69
C ALA A 262 -21.19 25.21 -3.47
N GLU A 263 -22.45 25.59 -3.70
CA GLU A 263 -22.95 26.94 -3.50
C GLU A 263 -23.05 27.36 -2.00
N LYS A 264 -23.13 26.40 -1.09
CA LYS A 264 -23.28 26.64 0.34
C LYS A 264 -22.00 26.28 1.08
N GLU A 265 -21.78 26.92 2.22
CA GLU A 265 -20.76 26.52 3.18
C GLU A 265 -20.95 25.05 3.61
N GLN A 266 -19.86 24.31 3.65
CA GLN A 266 -19.83 22.89 4.04
C GLN A 266 -18.91 22.69 5.24
N ALA A 267 -19.39 21.97 6.24
CA ALA A 267 -18.56 21.42 7.30
C ALA A 267 -18.08 20.03 6.90
N PHE A 268 -16.77 19.78 7.05
CA PHE A 268 -16.14 18.51 6.71
C PHE A 268 -15.76 17.75 7.97
N TYR A 269 -16.05 16.48 7.97
CA TYR A 269 -15.86 15.58 9.11
C TYR A 269 -15.05 14.36 8.69
N PHE A 270 -14.37 13.77 9.68
CA PHE A 270 -13.49 12.63 9.51
C PHE A 270 -13.74 11.58 10.60
N LYS A 271 -13.63 10.30 10.25
CA LYS A 271 -13.52 9.17 11.18
C LYS A 271 -12.67 8.07 10.60
N THR A 272 -12.22 7.15 11.45
CA THR A 272 -11.49 5.94 11.02
C THR A 272 -12.24 4.67 11.39
N GLU A 273 -11.98 3.61 10.62
CA GLU A 273 -12.41 2.25 10.90
C GLU A 273 -11.25 1.30 10.58
N VAL A 274 -10.82 0.53 11.57
CA VAL A 274 -9.81 -0.51 11.37
C VAL A 274 -10.43 -1.69 10.67
N LEU A 275 -9.81 -2.13 9.58
CA LEU A 275 -10.16 -3.33 8.83
C LEU A 275 -9.21 -4.47 9.23
N GLU A 276 -9.59 -5.71 8.94
CA GLU A 276 -8.73 -6.88 9.18
C GLU A 276 -7.43 -6.85 8.37
N PRO A 277 -6.31 -7.44 8.89
CA PRO A 277 -6.19 -8.13 10.17
C PRO A 277 -6.00 -7.17 11.35
N ASP A 278 -6.71 -7.42 12.45
CA ASP A 278 -6.52 -6.73 13.72
C ASP A 278 -5.40 -7.42 14.51
N ASN A 279 -4.21 -6.88 14.42
CA ASN A 279 -2.99 -7.39 15.05
C ASN A 279 -2.43 -6.43 16.13
N ASP A 280 -3.26 -5.60 16.70
CA ASP A 280 -2.92 -4.54 17.67
C ASP A 280 -1.97 -3.44 17.12
N LEU A 281 -1.46 -3.56 15.90
CA LEU A 281 -0.55 -2.58 15.31
C LEU A 281 -1.19 -1.19 15.27
N LEU A 282 -2.41 -1.09 14.72
CA LEU A 282 -3.12 0.18 14.56
C LEU A 282 -3.52 0.81 15.89
N ASP A 283 -3.61 0.01 16.98
CA ASP A 283 -3.82 0.51 18.34
C ASP A 283 -2.58 1.20 18.92
N LYS A 284 -1.39 0.86 18.41
CA LYS A 284 -0.11 1.40 18.85
C LYS A 284 0.33 2.61 18.03
N MET A 285 0.01 2.60 16.74
CA MET A 285 0.35 3.70 15.85
C MET A 285 -0.39 4.98 16.25
N GLN A 286 0.29 6.12 16.10
CA GLN A 286 -0.27 7.43 16.43
C GLN A 286 -0.66 8.16 15.15
N LEU A 287 -1.80 8.82 15.17
CA LEU A 287 -2.27 9.73 14.13
C LEU A 287 -2.37 11.14 14.68
N THR A 288 -1.76 12.09 14.02
CA THR A 288 -1.98 13.53 14.27
C THR A 288 -2.60 14.15 13.03
N ILE A 289 -3.65 14.94 13.21
CA ILE A 289 -4.31 15.70 12.12
C ILE A 289 -4.28 17.19 12.50
N THR A 290 -3.83 17.99 11.55
CA THR A 290 -3.75 19.45 11.71
C THR A 290 -4.45 20.13 10.56
N ALA A 291 -5.42 20.98 10.86
CA ALA A 291 -6.14 21.80 9.87
C ALA A 291 -5.98 23.28 10.26
N ASP A 292 -5.63 24.12 9.28
CA ASP A 292 -5.38 25.57 9.49
C ASP A 292 -4.40 25.85 10.65
N GLY A 293 -3.33 25.06 10.74
CA GLY A 293 -2.33 25.18 11.82
C GLY A 293 -2.82 24.75 13.21
N LYS A 294 -4.05 24.27 13.33
CA LYS A 294 -4.61 23.78 14.59
C LYS A 294 -4.66 22.26 14.60
N GLN A 295 -4.18 21.66 15.68
CA GLN A 295 -4.31 20.23 15.89
C GLN A 295 -5.79 19.88 16.14
N VAL A 296 -6.36 19.09 15.23
CA VAL A 296 -7.75 18.62 15.30
C VAL A 296 -7.81 17.29 16.05
N TYR A 297 -6.78 16.45 15.86
CA TYR A 297 -6.67 15.16 16.51
C TYR A 297 -5.21 14.82 16.78
N SER A 298 -4.95 14.15 17.90
CA SER A 298 -3.68 13.46 18.17
C SER A 298 -3.93 12.32 19.15
N GLY A 299 -3.58 11.09 18.72
CA GLY A 299 -3.78 9.89 19.53
C GLY A 299 -3.68 8.62 18.67
N PRO A 300 -4.03 7.45 19.23
CA PRO A 300 -3.98 6.19 18.52
C PRO A 300 -4.81 6.20 17.24
N LEU A 301 -4.30 5.60 16.18
CA LEU A 301 -4.99 5.50 14.88
C LEU A 301 -6.32 4.73 15.00
N ASN A 302 -6.39 3.73 15.89
CA ASN A 302 -7.62 3.00 16.26
C ASN A 302 -8.21 3.53 17.58
N SER A 303 -8.44 4.84 17.67
CA SER A 303 -9.03 5.44 18.88
C SER A 303 -10.57 5.31 18.89
N LYS A 304 -11.12 5.21 20.09
CA LYS A 304 -12.58 5.33 20.30
C LYS A 304 -13.11 6.70 19.86
N ASP A 305 -12.29 7.74 19.99
CA ASP A 305 -12.64 9.11 19.60
C ASP A 305 -12.80 9.26 18.09
N LEU A 306 -12.10 8.42 17.29
CA LEU A 306 -12.21 8.38 15.84
C LEU A 306 -13.28 7.42 15.32
N LYS A 307 -13.96 6.66 16.19
CA LYS A 307 -15.14 5.85 15.80
C LYS A 307 -16.37 6.74 15.51
N GLY A 308 -16.40 7.93 16.05
CA GLY A 308 -17.33 9.01 15.71
C GLY A 308 -16.69 10.02 14.74
N TYR A 309 -17.54 10.80 14.07
CA TYR A 309 -17.06 11.88 13.23
C TYR A 309 -16.50 13.04 14.06
N ILE A 310 -15.27 13.48 13.77
CA ILE A 310 -14.68 14.73 14.25
C ILE A 310 -14.74 15.77 13.13
N GLU A 311 -14.95 17.06 13.47
CA GLU A 311 -14.95 18.14 12.50
C GLU A 311 -13.49 18.49 12.13
N LEU A 312 -13.19 18.54 10.83
CA LEU A 312 -11.89 18.94 10.31
C LEU A 312 -11.87 20.46 10.02
N CYS A 313 -12.82 20.93 9.26
CA CYS A 313 -12.89 22.32 8.83
C CYS A 313 -14.28 22.68 8.30
N LYS A 314 -14.49 24.01 8.10
CA LYS A 314 -15.64 24.57 7.41
C LYS A 314 -15.14 25.38 6.23
N LEU A 315 -15.69 25.12 5.05
CA LEU A 315 -15.28 25.77 3.82
C LEU A 315 -16.47 26.49 3.16
N GLU A 316 -16.29 27.77 2.89
CA GLU A 316 -17.21 28.52 2.05
C GLU A 316 -17.14 28.03 0.60
N LYS A 317 -18.10 28.44 -0.23
CA LYS A 317 -18.14 28.17 -1.67
C LYS A 317 -16.80 28.46 -2.35
N GLY A 318 -16.29 27.51 -3.12
CA GLY A 318 -15.09 27.62 -3.93
C GLY A 318 -13.80 27.78 -3.14
N LYS A 319 -13.84 27.51 -1.82
CA LYS A 319 -12.66 27.51 -0.97
C LYS A 319 -12.08 26.11 -0.81
N ASP A 320 -10.77 26.10 -0.65
CA ASP A 320 -10.00 24.90 -0.33
C ASP A 320 -9.16 25.13 0.94
N GLN A 321 -8.74 24.05 1.56
CA GLN A 321 -7.88 24.04 2.74
C GLN A 321 -7.03 22.79 2.76
N LYS A 322 -5.73 22.98 3.07
CA LYS A 322 -4.82 21.88 3.32
C LYS A 322 -5.02 21.33 4.73
N VAL A 323 -5.07 20.02 4.81
CA VAL A 323 -5.13 19.26 6.06
C VAL A 323 -3.91 18.36 6.10
N ASN A 324 -3.03 18.58 7.08
CA ASN A 324 -1.85 17.76 7.28
C ASN A 324 -2.18 16.59 8.19
N PHE A 325 -1.62 15.42 7.87
CA PHE A 325 -1.64 14.28 8.76
C PHE A 325 -0.22 13.73 8.96
N GLN A 326 0.01 13.15 10.11
CA GLN A 326 1.20 12.41 10.44
C GLN A 326 0.77 11.08 11.06
N VAL A 327 1.29 10.00 10.52
CA VAL A 327 1.17 8.66 11.13
C VAL A 327 2.54 8.25 11.61
N SER A 328 2.67 7.88 12.88
CA SER A 328 3.94 7.49 13.44
C SER A 328 3.87 6.18 14.22
N MET A 329 4.98 5.45 14.18
CA MET A 329 5.19 4.21 14.91
C MET A 329 6.08 4.48 16.13
N PRO A 330 5.61 4.24 17.37
CA PRO A 330 6.41 4.47 18.56
C PRO A 330 7.71 3.67 18.59
N LYS A 331 8.79 4.27 19.08
CA LYS A 331 10.13 3.64 19.16
C LYS A 331 10.18 2.41 20.08
N GLU A 332 9.27 2.35 21.04
CA GLU A 332 9.21 1.29 22.06
C GLU A 332 8.57 0.00 21.56
N LEU A 333 8.08 -0.02 20.31
CA LEU A 333 7.53 -1.23 19.73
C LEU A 333 8.66 -2.20 19.41
N ASP A 334 8.50 -3.43 19.89
CA ASP A 334 9.44 -4.51 19.67
C ASP A 334 9.25 -5.20 18.31
N ASN A 335 10.17 -6.12 17.99
CA ASN A 335 10.18 -6.86 16.71
C ASN A 335 8.92 -7.71 16.45
N LYS A 336 8.01 -7.86 17.42
CA LYS A 336 6.76 -8.61 17.20
C LYS A 336 5.82 -7.92 16.20
N TYR A 337 6.00 -6.63 15.98
CA TYR A 337 5.24 -5.86 15.00
C TYR A 337 5.92 -5.78 13.63
N THR A 338 7.11 -6.36 13.50
CA THR A 338 7.78 -6.53 12.20
C THR A 338 7.00 -7.52 11.35
N LEU A 339 6.90 -7.30 10.04
CA LEU A 339 6.12 -8.08 9.08
C LEU A 339 4.59 -8.00 9.30
N ASN A 340 4.11 -7.01 10.02
CA ASN A 340 2.69 -6.80 10.18
C ASN A 340 2.16 -5.82 9.12
N THR A 341 0.95 -6.08 8.68
CA THR A 341 0.19 -5.17 7.84
C THR A 341 -1.07 -4.74 8.57
N GLY A 342 -1.53 -3.52 8.32
CA GLY A 342 -2.79 -3.03 8.84
C GLY A 342 -3.57 -2.30 7.76
N LYS A 343 -4.88 -2.43 7.80
CA LYS A 343 -5.78 -1.69 6.91
C LYS A 343 -6.68 -0.80 7.73
N VAL A 344 -6.67 0.47 7.40
CA VAL A 344 -7.52 1.47 8.05
C VAL A 344 -8.32 2.22 6.99
N LYS A 345 -9.61 2.25 7.18
CA LYS A 345 -10.52 3.00 6.33
C LYS A 345 -10.75 4.38 6.92
N TRP A 346 -10.49 5.40 6.13
CA TRP A 346 -10.75 6.79 6.45
C TRP A 346 -12.05 7.21 5.77
N TYR A 347 -12.98 7.71 6.57
CA TYR A 347 -14.25 8.22 6.07
C TYR A 347 -14.25 9.73 6.16
N PHE A 348 -14.68 10.34 5.08
CA PHE A 348 -14.93 11.77 4.98
C PHE A 348 -16.41 12.01 4.77
N LYS A 349 -16.96 12.97 5.51
CA LYS A 349 -18.35 13.35 5.43
C LYS A 349 -18.47 14.86 5.33
N THR A 350 -19.40 15.35 4.53
CA THR A 350 -19.73 16.77 4.49
C THR A 350 -21.21 17.00 4.83
N VAL A 351 -21.46 18.14 5.47
CA VAL A 351 -22.81 18.60 5.84
C VAL A 351 -22.92 20.09 5.52
N ALA A 352 -23.96 20.45 4.77
CA ALA A 352 -24.23 21.85 4.48
C ALA A 352 -24.60 22.61 5.77
N GLU A 353 -23.89 23.70 6.05
CA GLU A 353 -24.27 24.62 7.11
C GLU A 353 -25.49 25.47 6.65
N GLU A 354 -26.59 25.36 7.39
CA GLU A 354 -27.67 26.33 7.25
C GLU A 354 -27.30 27.57 8.08
N LYS A 355 -26.94 28.67 7.41
CA LYS A 355 -26.91 29.97 8.10
C LYS A 355 -28.30 30.20 8.70
N GLY A 356 -28.38 30.05 10.00
CA GLY A 356 -29.59 30.38 10.74
C GLY A 356 -30.00 31.80 10.39
N THR A 357 -30.92 31.94 9.46
CA THR A 357 -31.71 33.15 9.44
C THR A 357 -32.47 33.17 10.74
N GLU A 358 -32.08 34.05 11.67
CA GLU A 358 -32.98 34.45 12.75
C GLU A 358 -34.28 34.97 12.08
N LYS A 359 -35.20 34.03 11.87
CA LYS A 359 -36.58 34.41 11.64
C LYS A 359 -37.08 34.88 12.99
N THR A 360 -37.01 36.17 13.24
CA THR A 360 -37.92 36.84 14.14
C THR A 360 -39.32 36.57 13.62
N ALA A 361 -39.89 35.44 14.02
CA ALA A 361 -41.31 35.16 13.81
C ALA A 361 -42.09 36.14 14.68
N PRO A 362 -43.07 36.87 14.10
CA PRO A 362 -43.97 37.64 14.93
C PRO A 362 -44.70 36.73 15.91
N VAL A 363 -44.60 37.02 17.18
CA VAL A 363 -45.29 36.28 18.24
C VAL A 363 -46.79 36.38 17.97
N ARG A 364 -47.38 35.34 17.41
CA ARG A 364 -48.82 35.09 17.43
C ARG A 364 -49.09 34.21 18.66
N THR A 365 -49.68 34.86 19.68
CA THR A 365 -50.32 34.20 20.80
C THR A 365 -51.50 33.35 20.29
N GLY A 366 -51.39 32.06 20.36
CA GLY A 366 -52.46 31.12 20.07
C GLY A 366 -51.97 29.68 20.12
N ASP A 367 -52.37 28.98 21.16
CA ASP A 367 -52.35 27.53 21.47
C ASP A 367 -51.30 26.66 20.79
N LYS A 368 -50.24 26.36 21.54
CA LYS A 368 -49.28 25.30 21.24
C LYS A 368 -49.97 23.93 21.57
N LEU A 369 -50.48 23.24 20.59
CA LEU A 369 -50.59 21.79 20.72
C LEU A 369 -49.18 21.22 20.87
N SER A 370 -48.85 20.73 22.06
CA SER A 370 -47.54 20.15 22.34
C SER A 370 -47.34 18.93 21.44
N VAL A 371 -46.11 18.68 20.99
CA VAL A 371 -45.74 17.48 20.20
C VAL A 371 -46.22 16.19 20.92
N GLU A 372 -46.24 16.22 22.26
CA GLU A 372 -46.78 15.15 23.12
C GLU A 372 -48.28 14.90 22.87
N ALA A 373 -49.08 15.95 22.67
CA ALA A 373 -50.50 15.78 22.39
C ALA A 373 -50.74 15.12 21.02
N ILE A 374 -49.91 15.41 20.03
CA ILE A 374 -49.99 14.77 18.71
C ILE A 374 -49.57 13.29 18.79
N ILE A 375 -48.55 12.95 19.58
CA ILE A 375 -48.11 11.58 19.81
C ILE A 375 -49.20 10.78 20.53
N TRP A 376 -49.82 11.34 21.56
CA TRP A 376 -50.90 10.68 22.27
C TRP A 376 -52.14 10.49 21.41
N ALA A 377 -52.49 11.43 20.54
CA ALA A 377 -53.58 11.29 19.59
C ALA A 377 -53.31 10.13 18.58
N ALA A 378 -52.08 10.00 18.07
CA ALA A 378 -51.69 8.91 17.20
C ALA A 378 -51.75 7.54 17.88
N VAL A 379 -51.30 7.43 19.12
CA VAL A 379 -51.40 6.20 19.95
C VAL A 379 -52.84 5.81 20.17
N LEU A 380 -53.74 6.77 20.44
CA LEU A 380 -55.17 6.52 20.64
C LEU A 380 -55.84 5.99 19.38
N VAL A 381 -55.53 6.51 18.21
CA VAL A 381 -56.04 6.03 16.93
C VAL A 381 -55.58 4.60 16.65
N ILE A 382 -54.32 4.26 16.91
CA ILE A 382 -53.78 2.91 16.75
C ILE A 382 -54.47 1.95 17.71
N ALA A 383 -54.71 2.34 18.96
CA ALA A 383 -55.42 1.49 19.95
C ALA A 383 -56.85 1.23 19.52
N VAL A 384 -57.57 2.21 19.00
CA VAL A 384 -58.96 2.06 18.50
C VAL A 384 -59.01 1.12 17.28
N VAL A 385 -58.08 1.27 16.35
CA VAL A 385 -57.99 0.38 15.17
C VAL A 385 -57.71 -1.06 15.62
N PHE A 386 -56.83 -1.25 16.59
CA PHE A 386 -56.50 -2.55 17.15
C PHE A 386 -57.71 -3.21 17.81
N LEU A 387 -58.51 -2.45 18.58
CA LEU A 387 -59.72 -2.94 19.20
C LEU A 387 -60.80 -3.30 18.18
N ILE A 388 -60.95 -2.56 17.09
CA ILE A 388 -61.89 -2.87 16.01
C ILE A 388 -61.49 -4.18 15.31
N VAL A 389 -60.20 -4.37 15.02
CA VAL A 389 -59.66 -5.57 14.39
C VAL A 389 -59.84 -6.80 15.30
N MET A 390 -59.60 -6.66 16.60
CA MET A 390 -59.82 -7.73 17.59
C MET A 390 -61.27 -8.10 17.72
N LYS A 391 -62.19 -7.11 17.66
CA LYS A 391 -63.65 -7.37 17.72
C LYS A 391 -64.15 -8.07 16.46
N LYS A 392 -63.54 -7.82 15.30
CA LYS A 392 -63.86 -8.49 14.03
C LYS A 392 -63.33 -9.92 13.93
N LYS A 393 -62.30 -10.28 14.71
CA LYS A 393 -61.78 -11.66 14.82
C LYS A 393 -62.54 -12.53 15.83
N ARG A 394 -63.40 -11.95 16.65
CA ARG A 394 -64.22 -12.67 17.66
C ARG A 394 -65.66 -12.93 17.22
N LYS A 395 -66.07 -12.55 16.04
CA LYS A 395 -67.27 -12.98 15.33
C LYS A 395 -66.79 -13.89 14.15
#